data_63471f781e2a5b98093366be6f6107c0
#
_entry.id   63471f781e2a5b98093366be6f6107c0
#
_cell.length_a   1.000
_cell.length_b   1.000
_cell.length_c   1.000
_cell.angle_alpha   90.00
_cell.angle_beta   90.00
_cell.angle_gamma   90.00
#
_symmetry.space_group_name_H-M   'P 1'
#
loop_
_entity.id
_entity.type
_entity.pdbx_description
1 polymer ?
#
loop_
_entity_poly.entity_id
_entity_poly.type
_entity_poly.pdbx_seq_one_letter_code
_entity_poly.pdbx_strand_id
1 'polypeptide(L)'
;MNEPIVNRVSKSKLITFDLQEFYPKGERVFFDISEWLEQGLVLKEIKFRDKAKHYAWKEFDGKYVAIDCSTDAILPAWAPLLIASYLNSFAKEVIFGDLGMLENHLFKQVIDDLNLDQYKDKPIIIKGCSEKEIPENAFIQLLARFQQVAKSIFYGEACSSVPIWKKAQTKIH
;
A
#
# COMPACT_ATOMS: atom_id res chain seq x y z
N MET A 1 45.50 -26.19 -2.67
CA MET A 1 44.40 -26.56 -3.58
C MET A 1 43.24 -25.63 -3.27
N ASN A 2 43.00 -24.61 -4.12
CA ASN A 2 41.88 -23.70 -3.93
C ASN A 2 40.62 -24.37 -4.49
N GLU A 3 39.70 -24.79 -3.64
CA GLU A 3 38.37 -25.17 -4.10
C GLU A 3 37.70 -23.98 -4.77
N PRO A 4 37.10 -24.11 -5.95
CA PRO A 4 36.40 -23.02 -6.61
C PRO A 4 35.21 -22.60 -5.74
N ILE A 5 35.06 -21.29 -5.51
CA ILE A 5 33.90 -20.71 -4.82
C ILE A 5 32.66 -21.04 -5.64
N VAL A 6 31.94 -22.08 -5.25
CA VAL A 6 30.70 -22.50 -5.89
C VAL A 6 29.62 -21.49 -5.46
N ASN A 7 29.17 -20.68 -6.40
CA ASN A 7 28.02 -19.78 -6.17
C ASN A 7 26.75 -20.61 -5.91
N ARG A 8 26.48 -20.91 -4.63
CA ARG A 8 25.32 -21.71 -4.21
C ARG A 8 23.98 -21.02 -4.46
N VAL A 9 23.99 -19.68 -4.66
CA VAL A 9 22.78 -18.89 -4.94
C VAL A 9 22.24 -19.21 -6.33
N SER A 10 23.08 -19.40 -7.33
CA SER A 10 22.67 -19.74 -8.70
C SER A 10 22.03 -21.12 -8.86
N LYS A 11 22.24 -22.04 -7.89
CA LYS A 11 21.63 -23.39 -7.85
C LYS A 11 20.42 -23.48 -6.90
N SER A 12 20.13 -22.47 -6.11
CA SER A 12 18.98 -22.48 -5.21
C SER A 12 17.73 -22.06 -5.99
N LYS A 13 16.60 -22.72 -5.75
CA LYS A 13 15.27 -22.31 -6.25
C LYS A 13 14.76 -21.05 -5.49
N LEU A 14 15.67 -20.20 -5.05
CA LEU A 14 15.43 -18.98 -4.31
C LEU A 14 14.79 -17.95 -5.23
N ILE A 15 13.67 -17.39 -4.83
CA ILE A 15 12.97 -16.35 -5.58
C ILE A 15 13.11 -15.02 -4.84
N THR A 16 13.59 -14.00 -5.53
CA THR A 16 13.56 -12.62 -5.03
C THR A 16 12.23 -11.99 -5.41
N PHE A 17 11.56 -11.39 -4.44
CA PHE A 17 10.33 -10.65 -4.63
C PHE A 17 10.59 -9.17 -4.33
N ASP A 18 10.37 -8.32 -5.33
CA ASP A 18 10.49 -6.87 -5.21
C ASP A 18 9.09 -6.23 -5.23
N LEU A 19 8.65 -5.73 -4.06
CA LEU A 19 7.33 -5.10 -3.94
C LEU A 19 7.23 -3.81 -4.74
N GLN A 20 8.36 -3.15 -5.05
CA GLN A 20 8.42 -1.95 -5.88
C GLN A 20 7.91 -2.18 -7.31
N GLU A 21 8.06 -3.40 -7.86
CA GLU A 21 7.57 -3.73 -9.20
C GLU A 21 6.05 -3.63 -9.30
N PHE A 22 5.36 -3.74 -8.16
CA PHE A 22 3.91 -3.68 -8.05
C PHE A 22 3.40 -2.31 -7.59
N TYR A 23 4.28 -1.31 -7.54
CA TYR A 23 3.90 0.04 -7.08
C TYR A 23 2.74 0.61 -7.89
N PRO A 24 1.60 0.98 -7.27
CA PRO A 24 0.43 1.50 -7.95
C PRO A 24 0.74 2.82 -8.67
N LYS A 25 0.62 2.83 -10.00
CA LYS A 25 0.91 4.03 -10.81
C LYS A 25 -0.26 5.00 -10.78
N GLY A 26 0.01 6.26 -10.49
CA GLY A 26 -0.98 7.35 -10.47
C GLY A 26 -0.56 8.46 -9.52
N GLU A 27 -1.16 9.62 -9.68
CA GLU A 27 -0.96 10.76 -8.79
C GLU A 27 -1.74 10.55 -7.49
N ARG A 28 -1.13 10.91 -6.35
CA ARG A 28 -1.77 10.94 -5.03
C ARG A 28 -2.11 12.37 -4.69
N VAL A 29 -3.34 12.59 -4.31
CA VAL A 29 -3.85 13.93 -3.97
C VAL A 29 -4.47 13.89 -2.59
N PHE A 30 -4.13 14.87 -1.77
CA PHE A 30 -4.78 15.12 -0.50
C PHE A 30 -5.88 16.15 -0.71
N PHE A 31 -7.12 15.78 -0.41
CA PHE A 31 -8.26 16.68 -0.41
C PHE A 31 -8.52 17.15 1.00
N ASP A 32 -8.16 18.39 1.30
CA ASP A 32 -8.33 18.98 2.62
C ASP A 32 -9.69 19.64 2.80
N ILE A 33 -10.54 19.05 3.63
CA ILE A 33 -11.86 19.61 3.95
C ILE A 33 -11.74 20.94 4.70
N SER A 34 -10.64 21.19 5.43
CA SER A 34 -10.45 22.41 6.21
C SER A 34 -10.57 23.69 5.37
N GLU A 35 -10.16 23.63 4.09
CA GLU A 35 -10.25 24.73 3.13
C GLU A 35 -11.70 25.12 2.79
N TRP A 36 -12.67 24.29 3.15
CA TRP A 36 -14.09 24.51 2.91
C TRP A 36 -14.84 24.94 4.15
N LEU A 37 -14.14 25.08 5.28
CA LEU A 37 -14.69 25.48 6.56
C LEU A 37 -14.48 26.97 6.82
N GLU A 38 -15.39 27.59 7.53
CA GLU A 38 -15.18 28.97 8.02
C GLU A 38 -14.05 28.95 9.05
N GLN A 39 -13.01 29.75 8.80
CA GLN A 39 -11.79 29.82 9.60
C GLN A 39 -11.12 28.43 9.81
N GLY A 40 -11.34 27.48 8.89
CA GLY A 40 -10.81 26.12 8.98
C GLY A 40 -11.46 25.24 10.05
N LEU A 41 -12.53 25.68 10.71
CA LEU A 41 -13.08 24.99 11.88
C LEU A 41 -14.60 24.74 11.80
N VAL A 42 -15.37 25.62 11.15
CA VAL A 42 -16.83 25.56 11.22
C VAL A 42 -17.44 25.21 9.87
N LEU A 43 -18.10 24.06 9.80
CA LEU A 43 -18.85 23.66 8.61
C LEU A 43 -20.20 24.38 8.55
N LYS A 44 -20.43 25.14 7.46
CA LYS A 44 -21.73 25.72 7.11
C LYS A 44 -22.38 24.88 6.02
N GLU A 45 -23.36 24.05 6.36
CA GLU A 45 -23.92 23.05 5.46
C GLU A 45 -24.33 23.60 4.10
N ILE A 46 -25.06 24.70 4.05
CA ILE A 46 -25.54 25.28 2.78
C ILE A 46 -24.36 25.67 1.87
N LYS A 47 -23.35 26.35 2.42
CA LYS A 47 -22.14 26.77 1.68
C LYS A 47 -21.31 25.57 1.23
N PHE A 48 -21.17 24.57 2.11
CA PHE A 48 -20.42 23.35 1.82
C PHE A 48 -21.04 22.56 0.66
N ARG A 49 -22.36 22.36 0.70
CA ARG A 49 -23.09 21.68 -0.38
C ARG A 49 -23.06 22.46 -1.69
N ASP A 50 -23.17 23.79 -1.62
CA ASP A 50 -23.09 24.64 -2.83
C ASP A 50 -21.69 24.56 -3.44
N LYS A 51 -20.62 24.64 -2.63
CA LYS A 51 -19.25 24.50 -3.09
C LYS A 51 -19.03 23.12 -3.71
N ALA A 52 -19.52 22.03 -3.10
CA ALA A 52 -19.42 20.68 -3.63
C ALA A 52 -20.10 20.53 -5.00
N LYS A 53 -21.27 21.16 -5.19
CA LYS A 53 -22.01 21.12 -6.45
C LYS A 53 -21.29 21.78 -7.61
N HIS A 54 -20.50 22.82 -7.35
CA HIS A 54 -19.84 23.63 -8.40
C HIS A 54 -18.33 23.41 -8.50
N TYR A 55 -17.79 22.47 -7.72
CA TYR A 55 -16.36 22.20 -7.71
C TYR A 55 -15.89 21.46 -8.98
N ALA A 56 -14.64 21.67 -9.38
CA ALA A 56 -14.05 21.08 -10.60
C ALA A 56 -13.59 19.63 -10.40
N TRP A 57 -14.50 18.73 -10.05
CA TRP A 57 -14.17 17.33 -9.69
C TRP A 57 -13.43 16.57 -10.77
N LYS A 58 -13.56 16.95 -12.04
CA LYS A 58 -12.85 16.34 -13.15
C LYS A 58 -11.31 16.46 -13.05
N GLU A 59 -10.80 17.39 -12.25
CA GLU A 59 -9.37 17.52 -12.00
C GLU A 59 -8.77 16.31 -11.27
N PHE A 60 -9.60 15.48 -10.66
CA PHE A 60 -9.22 14.25 -9.97
C PHE A 60 -9.29 13.00 -10.87
N ASP A 61 -9.54 13.17 -12.17
CA ASP A 61 -9.66 12.06 -13.09
C ASP A 61 -8.42 11.18 -13.09
N GLY A 62 -8.61 9.88 -12.82
CA GLY A 62 -7.55 8.89 -12.77
C GLY A 62 -6.57 9.00 -11.58
N LYS A 63 -6.82 9.87 -10.60
CA LYS A 63 -5.98 10.06 -9.42
C LYS A 63 -6.43 9.20 -8.23
N TYR A 64 -5.52 8.99 -7.29
CA TYR A 64 -5.80 8.43 -5.98
C TYR A 64 -6.00 9.56 -4.98
N VAL A 65 -7.10 9.56 -4.23
CA VAL A 65 -7.47 10.70 -3.38
C VAL A 65 -7.64 10.26 -1.93
N ALA A 66 -6.93 10.95 -1.03
CA ALA A 66 -7.15 10.88 0.41
C ALA A 66 -7.96 12.11 0.84
N ILE A 67 -9.07 11.90 1.53
CA ILE A 67 -9.92 12.98 2.07
C ILE A 67 -9.67 13.04 3.57
N ASP A 68 -9.29 14.21 4.08
CA ASP A 68 -9.20 14.43 5.52
C ASP A 68 -9.39 15.93 5.84
N CYS A 69 -9.27 16.26 7.10
CA CYS A 69 -9.30 17.63 7.59
C CYS A 69 -8.01 17.93 8.35
N SER A 70 -7.20 18.84 7.84
CA SER A 70 -5.90 19.20 8.45
C SER A 70 -6.03 20.00 9.76
N THR A 71 -7.26 20.37 10.16
CA THR A 71 -7.54 21.07 11.41
C THR A 71 -8.33 20.19 12.38
N ASP A 72 -8.37 20.57 13.66
CA ASP A 72 -9.16 19.89 14.70
C ASP A 72 -10.69 20.14 14.62
N ALA A 73 -11.19 20.39 13.40
CA ALA A 73 -12.61 20.63 13.20
C ALA A 73 -13.43 19.37 13.44
N ILE A 74 -14.54 19.52 14.16
CA ILE A 74 -15.52 18.43 14.31
C ILE A 74 -16.40 18.39 13.06
N LEU A 75 -16.16 17.40 12.20
CA LEU A 75 -16.93 17.21 11.00
C LEU A 75 -18.13 16.29 11.23
N PRO A 76 -19.32 16.63 10.71
CA PRO A 76 -20.40 15.67 10.64
C PRO A 76 -20.04 14.56 9.64
N ALA A 77 -20.37 13.31 9.95
CA ALA A 77 -20.00 12.13 9.15
C ALA A 77 -20.43 12.21 7.67
N TRP A 78 -21.48 12.97 7.36
CA TRP A 78 -21.94 13.14 5.98
C TRP A 78 -20.99 14.00 5.11
N ALA A 79 -20.14 14.86 5.70
CA ALA A 79 -19.31 15.78 4.92
C ALA A 79 -18.28 15.06 4.05
N PRO A 80 -17.43 14.18 4.59
CA PRO A 80 -16.53 13.40 3.75
C PRO A 80 -17.27 12.46 2.80
N LEU A 81 -18.44 11.92 3.18
CA LEU A 81 -19.25 11.08 2.29
C LEU A 81 -19.77 11.86 1.08
N LEU A 82 -20.16 13.12 1.27
CA LEU A 82 -20.58 13.98 0.17
C LEU A 82 -19.43 14.23 -0.82
N ILE A 83 -18.24 14.56 -0.32
CA ILE A 83 -17.04 14.75 -1.16
C ILE A 83 -16.72 13.47 -1.91
N ALA A 84 -16.67 12.31 -1.23
CA ALA A 84 -16.41 11.02 -1.83
C ALA A 84 -17.43 10.67 -2.94
N SER A 85 -18.70 11.04 -2.76
CA SER A 85 -19.75 10.77 -3.76
C SER A 85 -19.50 11.47 -5.10
N TYR A 86 -18.87 12.63 -5.09
CA TYR A 86 -18.46 13.32 -6.31
C TYR A 86 -17.15 12.76 -6.88
N LEU A 87 -16.15 12.53 -6.01
CA LEU A 87 -14.84 12.02 -6.41
C LEU A 87 -14.91 10.63 -7.06
N ASN A 88 -15.78 9.75 -6.58
CA ASN A 88 -15.94 8.39 -7.10
C ASN A 88 -16.34 8.33 -8.58
N SER A 89 -16.79 9.44 -9.17
CA SER A 89 -17.08 9.52 -10.60
C SER A 89 -15.83 9.76 -11.47
N PHE A 90 -14.72 10.14 -10.85
CA PHE A 90 -13.50 10.57 -11.56
C PHE A 90 -12.24 9.89 -11.02
N ALA A 91 -12.08 9.86 -9.70
CA ALA A 91 -10.91 9.29 -9.07
C ALA A 91 -10.82 7.78 -9.25
N LYS A 92 -9.60 7.25 -9.28
CA LYS A 92 -9.34 5.81 -9.29
C LYS A 92 -9.69 5.14 -7.97
N GLU A 93 -9.36 5.80 -6.88
CA GLU A 93 -9.61 5.33 -5.51
C GLU A 93 -9.78 6.53 -4.62
N VAL A 94 -10.70 6.44 -3.66
CA VAL A 94 -10.97 7.48 -2.67
C VAL A 94 -11.01 6.84 -1.29
N ILE A 95 -10.22 7.37 -0.36
CA ILE A 95 -10.24 6.93 1.04
C ILE A 95 -10.45 8.13 1.97
N PHE A 96 -10.90 7.85 3.18
CA PHE A 96 -10.86 8.82 4.28
C PHE A 96 -9.58 8.58 5.10
N GLY A 97 -8.77 9.63 5.27
CA GLY A 97 -7.50 9.62 5.97
C GLY A 97 -6.41 10.40 5.23
N ASP A 98 -5.19 10.30 5.71
CA ASP A 98 -4.02 10.95 5.13
C ASP A 98 -3.41 10.16 3.94
N LEU A 99 -2.37 10.74 3.33
CA LEU A 99 -1.66 10.08 2.21
C LEU A 99 -0.97 8.78 2.63
N GLY A 100 -0.53 8.65 3.88
CA GLY A 100 0.06 7.41 4.39
C GLY A 100 -0.96 6.29 4.48
N MET A 101 -2.19 6.61 4.91
CA MET A 101 -3.31 5.67 4.91
C MET A 101 -3.68 5.28 3.48
N LEU A 102 -3.66 6.22 2.54
CA LEU A 102 -3.89 5.93 1.12
C LEU A 102 -2.84 4.95 0.56
N GLU A 103 -1.55 5.18 0.82
CA GLU A 103 -0.50 4.25 0.37
C GLU A 103 -0.68 2.87 0.99
N ASN A 104 -0.99 2.78 2.28
CA ASN A 104 -1.29 1.50 2.94
C ASN A 104 -2.47 0.77 2.29
N HIS A 105 -3.53 1.50 1.95
CA HIS A 105 -4.71 0.96 1.28
C HIS A 105 -4.36 0.42 -0.11
N LEU A 106 -3.63 1.19 -0.92
CA LEU A 106 -3.24 0.80 -2.27
C LEU A 106 -2.32 -0.44 -2.27
N PHE A 107 -1.34 -0.49 -1.36
CA PHE A 107 -0.49 -1.67 -1.24
C PHE A 107 -1.24 -2.89 -0.72
N LYS A 108 -2.24 -2.70 0.16
CA LYS A 108 -3.09 -3.79 0.59
C LYS A 108 -3.81 -4.44 -0.59
N GLN A 109 -4.40 -3.65 -1.49
CA GLN A 109 -5.07 -4.17 -2.68
C GLN A 109 -4.08 -4.97 -3.55
N VAL A 110 -2.92 -4.39 -3.85
CA VAL A 110 -1.85 -5.07 -4.60
C VAL A 110 -1.47 -6.42 -3.98
N ILE A 111 -1.26 -6.45 -2.66
CA ILE A 111 -0.85 -7.67 -1.95
C ILE A 111 -1.97 -8.71 -1.92
N ASP A 112 -3.22 -8.29 -1.77
CA ASP A 112 -4.37 -9.20 -1.79
C ASP A 112 -4.55 -9.86 -3.17
N ASP A 113 -4.24 -9.15 -4.25
CA ASP A 113 -4.37 -9.62 -5.64
C ASP A 113 -3.17 -10.46 -6.13
N LEU A 114 -2.11 -10.59 -5.32
CA LEU A 114 -0.93 -11.37 -5.72
C LEU A 114 -1.27 -12.85 -5.95
N ASN A 115 -0.91 -13.35 -7.14
CA ASN A 115 -0.89 -14.79 -7.39
C ASN A 115 0.34 -15.42 -6.71
N LEU A 116 0.09 -16.31 -5.75
CA LEU A 116 1.13 -16.93 -4.93
C LEU A 116 1.59 -18.32 -5.45
N ASP A 117 1.02 -18.85 -6.51
CA ASP A 117 1.30 -20.22 -7.00
C ASP A 117 2.76 -20.45 -7.30
N GLN A 118 3.42 -19.48 -7.92
CA GLN A 118 4.85 -19.57 -8.27
C GLN A 118 5.78 -19.63 -7.05
N TYR A 119 5.32 -19.22 -5.86
CA TYR A 119 6.09 -19.15 -4.62
C TYR A 119 5.89 -20.37 -3.71
N LYS A 120 4.97 -21.26 -4.07
CA LYS A 120 4.62 -22.43 -3.26
C LYS A 120 5.82 -23.32 -2.99
N ASP A 121 6.05 -23.63 -1.72
CA ASP A 121 7.13 -24.47 -1.18
C ASP A 121 8.56 -24.04 -1.61
N LYS A 122 8.74 -22.75 -1.95
CA LYS A 122 10.03 -22.17 -2.32
C LYS A 122 10.56 -21.23 -1.24
N PRO A 123 11.90 -21.08 -1.13
CA PRO A 123 12.49 -20.01 -0.34
C PRO A 123 12.34 -18.68 -1.08
N ILE A 124 11.95 -17.62 -0.36
CA ILE A 124 11.69 -16.29 -0.89
C ILE A 124 12.59 -15.28 -0.18
N ILE A 125 13.17 -14.35 -0.94
CA ILE A 125 13.75 -13.12 -0.40
C ILE A 125 12.78 -11.98 -0.73
N ILE A 126 12.31 -11.27 0.28
CA ILE A 126 11.64 -9.99 0.12
C ILE A 126 12.74 -8.93 0.04
N LYS A 127 12.85 -8.24 -1.08
CA LYS A 127 13.84 -7.19 -1.29
C LYS A 127 13.55 -6.00 -0.37
N GLY A 128 14.58 -5.53 0.33
CA GLY A 128 14.47 -4.47 1.32
C GLY A 128 14.75 -3.07 0.79
N CYS A 129 15.56 -2.97 -0.29
CA CYS A 129 15.90 -1.69 -0.89
C CYS A 129 14.89 -1.33 -1.99
N SER A 130 14.34 -0.12 -1.90
CA SER A 130 13.40 0.44 -2.87
C SER A 130 13.77 1.88 -3.18
N GLU A 131 13.63 2.29 -4.44
CA GLU A 131 13.75 3.71 -4.84
C GLU A 131 12.47 4.49 -4.50
N LYS A 132 11.36 3.76 -4.30
CA LYS A 132 10.05 4.31 -3.94
C LYS A 132 9.79 4.05 -2.47
N GLU A 133 9.12 5.00 -1.84
CA GLU A 133 8.64 4.84 -0.47
C GLU A 133 7.52 3.80 -0.44
N ILE A 134 7.80 2.68 0.22
CA ILE A 134 6.84 1.59 0.43
C ILE A 134 6.51 1.59 1.92
N PRO A 135 5.21 1.63 2.30
CA PRO A 135 4.83 1.58 3.70
C PRO A 135 5.34 0.32 4.40
N GLU A 136 5.88 0.45 5.60
CA GLU A 136 6.36 -0.71 6.39
C GLU A 136 5.26 -1.76 6.59
N ASN A 137 4.02 -1.32 6.77
CA ASN A 137 2.87 -2.21 6.91
C ASN A 137 2.64 -3.09 5.68
N ALA A 138 3.03 -2.66 4.48
CA ALA A 138 2.94 -3.48 3.28
C ALA A 138 3.85 -4.72 3.36
N PHE A 139 5.06 -4.59 3.93
CA PHE A 139 5.94 -5.73 4.16
C PHE A 139 5.38 -6.71 5.20
N ILE A 140 4.70 -6.22 6.23
CA ILE A 140 4.02 -7.06 7.23
C ILE A 140 2.89 -7.87 6.59
N GLN A 141 2.08 -7.23 5.77
CA GLN A 141 1.00 -7.90 5.05
C GLN A 141 1.53 -8.93 4.04
N LEU A 142 2.58 -8.57 3.29
CA LEU A 142 3.25 -9.45 2.34
C LEU A 142 3.83 -10.69 3.04
N LEU A 143 4.47 -10.51 4.21
CA LEU A 143 4.97 -11.60 5.04
C LEU A 143 3.85 -12.58 5.38
N ALA A 144 2.70 -12.08 5.86
CA ALA A 144 1.56 -12.91 6.21
C ALA A 144 1.02 -13.72 5.02
N ARG A 145 1.01 -13.14 3.82
CA ARG A 145 0.62 -13.82 2.58
C ARG A 145 1.61 -14.92 2.20
N PHE A 146 2.91 -14.62 2.24
CA PHE A 146 3.94 -15.61 1.89
C PHE A 146 4.07 -16.74 2.90
N GLN A 147 3.79 -16.51 4.18
CA GLN A 147 3.80 -17.58 5.20
C GLN A 147 2.82 -18.71 4.88
N GLN A 148 1.76 -18.44 4.11
CA GLN A 148 0.77 -19.46 3.73
C GLN A 148 1.32 -20.46 2.70
N VAL A 149 2.29 -20.05 1.87
CA VAL A 149 2.75 -20.83 0.72
C VAL A 149 4.25 -21.11 0.71
N ALA A 150 5.07 -20.22 1.22
CA ALA A 150 6.53 -20.31 1.16
C ALA A 150 7.11 -21.42 2.04
N LYS A 151 8.30 -21.90 1.68
CA LYS A 151 9.11 -22.79 2.52
C LYS A 151 9.89 -22.02 3.59
N SER A 152 10.42 -20.86 3.22
CA SER A 152 11.15 -19.95 4.11
C SER A 152 11.15 -18.54 3.52
N ILE A 153 11.26 -17.52 4.37
CA ILE A 153 11.24 -16.12 3.99
C ILE A 153 12.45 -15.43 4.60
N PHE A 154 13.13 -14.66 3.77
CA PHE A 154 14.28 -13.81 4.10
C PHE A 154 13.95 -12.38 3.73
N TYR A 155 14.66 -11.42 4.29
CA TYR A 155 14.55 -10.01 3.97
C TYR A 155 15.92 -9.42 3.64
N GLY A 156 16.00 -8.59 2.62
CA GLY A 156 17.23 -7.91 2.19
C GLY A 156 17.64 -8.28 0.76
N GLU A 157 18.95 -8.27 0.50
CA GLU A 157 19.50 -8.62 -0.80
C GLU A 157 20.05 -10.07 -0.80
N ALA A 158 20.13 -10.69 -1.97
CA ALA A 158 20.56 -12.08 -2.09
C ALA A 158 21.95 -12.37 -1.48
N CYS A 159 22.83 -11.34 -1.45
CA CYS A 159 24.17 -11.43 -0.85
C CYS A 159 24.21 -11.16 0.65
N SER A 160 23.18 -10.52 1.22
CA SER A 160 23.12 -10.08 2.64
C SER A 160 21.70 -10.14 3.19
N SER A 161 21.03 -11.28 3.06
CA SER A 161 19.66 -11.45 3.55
C SER A 161 19.59 -11.92 4.99
N VAL A 162 18.60 -11.43 5.73
CA VAL A 162 18.28 -11.83 7.10
C VAL A 162 17.14 -12.85 7.07
N PRO A 163 17.27 -14.03 7.73
CA PRO A 163 16.18 -14.99 7.83
C PRO A 163 15.06 -14.42 8.73
N ILE A 164 13.83 -14.42 8.21
CA ILE A 164 12.64 -13.93 8.94
C ILE A 164 11.77 -15.08 9.42
N TRP A 165 11.52 -16.06 8.55
CA TRP A 165 10.61 -17.16 8.87
C TRP A 165 10.95 -18.44 8.11
N LYS A 166 10.64 -19.58 8.71
CA LYS A 166 10.77 -20.90 8.09
C LYS A 166 9.59 -21.77 8.51
N LYS A 167 8.98 -22.45 7.52
CA LYS A 167 7.91 -23.43 7.74
C LYS A 167 8.41 -24.54 8.65
N ALA A 168 7.68 -24.84 9.72
CA ALA A 168 8.00 -25.97 10.60
C ALA A 168 8.00 -27.26 9.78
N GLN A 169 9.03 -28.10 9.94
CA GLN A 169 9.02 -29.44 9.38
C GLN A 169 8.06 -30.28 10.25
N THR A 170 6.96 -30.74 9.65
CA THR A 170 6.14 -31.77 10.30
C THR A 170 6.97 -33.02 10.36
N LYS A 171 7.49 -33.36 11.56
CA LYS A 171 8.06 -34.70 11.78
C LYS A 171 6.90 -35.68 11.68
N ILE A 172 6.85 -36.41 10.59
CA ILE A 172 6.01 -37.60 10.50
C ILE A 172 6.67 -38.64 11.44
N HIS A 173 6.01 -38.93 12.55
CA HIS A 173 6.35 -40.04 13.45
C HIS A 173 5.69 -41.30 12.95
#